data_bc9972f3b86ff64af966b3683b6edff2
#
_entry.id   bc9972f3b86ff64af966b3683b6edff2
#
_cell.length_a   1.000
_cell.length_b   1.000
_cell.length_c   1.000
_cell.angle_alpha   90.00
_cell.angle_beta   90.00
_cell.angle_gamma   90.00
#
_symmetry.space_group_name_H-M   'P 1'
#
loop_
_entity.id
_entity.type
_entity.pdbx_description
1 polymer ?
#
loop_
_entity_poly.entity_id
_entity_poly.type
_entity_poly.pdbx_seq_one_letter_code
_entity_poly.pdbx_strand_id
1 'polypeptide(L)'
;MLSLFDGMSCGQIAFRQLGIEVDRYISYEIDKYAIQVTQLNFPNTEQCGNVFTADFTQYRNIDWLIGGSPCTHWSIAQKNNRETQPNSGMGWELFSQYVRAVKEAKPKYFLYENNQSMSKAIRAAIDEAFGFEAVEINSALVSAQNRRRLYWVGKRNEDGSYSRVNITLPANRGGVCKM
;
A
#
# COMPACT_ATOMS: atom_id res chain seq x y z
N MET A 1 -13.54 -4.18 0.01
CA MET A 1 -12.10 -3.80 -0.01
C MET A 1 -11.81 -2.88 1.15
N LEU A 2 -10.65 -3.03 1.80
CA LEU A 2 -10.15 -2.16 2.86
C LEU A 2 -8.89 -1.45 2.36
N SER A 3 -8.84 -0.12 2.50
CA SER A 3 -7.70 0.71 2.10
C SER A 3 -7.20 1.51 3.30
N LEU A 4 -5.90 1.40 3.60
CA LEU A 4 -5.25 2.16 4.66
C LEU A 4 -4.31 3.20 4.07
N PHE A 5 -4.31 4.40 4.66
CA PHE A 5 -3.56 5.55 4.12
C PHE A 5 -3.97 5.84 2.68
N ASP A 6 -5.27 5.87 2.47
CA ASP A 6 -5.94 5.77 1.17
C ASP A 6 -5.64 6.96 0.25
N GLY A 7 -5.32 8.11 0.82
CA GLY A 7 -5.12 9.32 0.05
C GLY A 7 -6.38 9.70 -0.72
N MET A 8 -6.24 9.93 -2.01
CA MET A 8 -7.36 10.28 -2.91
C MET A 8 -8.03 9.06 -3.55
N SER A 9 -7.95 7.88 -2.93
CA SER A 9 -8.54 6.62 -3.41
C SER A 9 -8.08 6.17 -4.80
N CYS A 10 -6.79 6.31 -5.08
CA CYS A 10 -6.22 5.82 -6.36
C CYS A 10 -6.43 4.31 -6.56
N GLY A 11 -6.58 3.55 -5.48
CA GLY A 11 -6.95 2.13 -5.53
C GLY A 11 -8.27 1.90 -6.26
N GLN A 12 -9.30 2.72 -6.01
CA GLN A 12 -10.59 2.61 -6.70
C GLN A 12 -10.45 2.87 -8.20
N ILE A 13 -9.62 3.83 -8.60
CA ILE A 13 -9.32 4.10 -10.01
C ILE A 13 -8.69 2.88 -10.68
N ALA A 14 -7.70 2.26 -10.00
CA ALA A 14 -7.02 1.08 -10.52
C ALA A 14 -7.97 -0.11 -10.72
N PHE A 15 -8.82 -0.42 -9.73
CA PHE A 15 -9.80 -1.50 -9.85
C PHE A 15 -10.83 -1.23 -10.95
N ARG A 16 -11.33 0.01 -11.05
CA ARG A 16 -12.23 0.42 -12.13
C ARG A 16 -11.59 0.26 -13.51
N GLN A 17 -10.32 0.63 -13.67
CA GLN A 17 -9.60 0.46 -14.95
C GLN A 17 -9.39 -1.00 -15.32
N LEU A 18 -9.32 -1.89 -14.33
CA LEU A 18 -9.25 -3.35 -14.53
C LEU A 18 -10.62 -3.99 -14.78
N GLY A 19 -11.71 -3.22 -14.77
CA GLY A 19 -13.06 -3.75 -14.88
C GLY A 19 -13.51 -4.57 -13.68
N ILE A 20 -12.87 -4.37 -12.52
CA ILE A 20 -13.22 -5.08 -11.28
C ILE A 20 -14.15 -4.19 -10.48
N GLU A 21 -15.38 -4.67 -10.26
CA GLU A 21 -16.34 -4.01 -9.39
C GLU A 21 -15.97 -4.20 -7.92
N VAL A 22 -16.15 -3.13 -7.15
CA VAL A 22 -15.91 -3.12 -5.71
C VAL A 22 -17.20 -2.74 -5.01
N ASP A 23 -17.88 -3.73 -4.44
CA ASP A 23 -19.18 -3.54 -3.78
C ASP A 23 -19.10 -2.61 -2.58
N ARG A 24 -18.03 -2.74 -1.80
CA ARG A 24 -17.81 -1.98 -0.58
C ARG A 24 -16.36 -1.54 -0.48
N TYR A 25 -16.14 -0.24 -0.37
CA TYR A 25 -14.81 0.35 -0.20
C TYR A 25 -14.71 1.11 1.12
N ILE A 26 -13.84 0.64 2.00
CA ILE A 26 -13.61 1.17 3.35
C ILE A 26 -12.25 1.85 3.35
N SER A 27 -12.21 3.13 3.67
CA SER A 27 -11.03 3.98 3.64
C SER A 27 -10.65 4.46 5.03
N TYR A 28 -9.38 4.28 5.39
CA TYR A 28 -8.76 4.92 6.54
C TYR A 28 -7.81 6.00 6.05
N GLU A 29 -8.24 7.24 6.16
CA GLU A 29 -7.49 8.45 5.78
C GLU A 29 -7.81 9.55 6.80
N ILE A 30 -6.84 10.42 7.10
CA ILE A 30 -7.00 11.54 8.03
C ILE A 30 -6.84 12.90 7.37
N ASP A 31 -6.26 12.95 6.16
CA ASP A 31 -6.13 14.20 5.41
C ASP A 31 -7.50 14.63 4.86
N LYS A 32 -8.01 15.73 5.39
CA LYS A 32 -9.33 16.26 5.03
C LYS A 32 -9.48 16.60 3.54
N TYR A 33 -8.40 17.01 2.88
CA TYR A 33 -8.44 17.36 1.46
C TYR A 33 -8.45 16.10 0.59
N ALA A 34 -7.67 15.10 0.95
CA ALA A 34 -7.70 13.80 0.30
C ALA A 34 -9.10 13.15 0.42
N ILE A 35 -9.70 13.19 1.63
CA ILE A 35 -11.07 12.72 1.89
C ILE A 35 -12.08 13.47 1.02
N GLN A 36 -11.98 14.80 0.91
CA GLN A 36 -12.89 15.58 0.04
C GLN A 36 -12.79 15.17 -1.42
N VAL A 37 -11.57 14.97 -1.94
CA VAL A 37 -11.36 14.50 -3.32
C VAL A 37 -11.97 13.12 -3.50
N THR A 38 -11.76 12.22 -2.55
CA THR A 38 -12.37 10.88 -2.58
C THR A 38 -13.90 10.97 -2.61
N GLN A 39 -14.51 11.74 -1.72
CA GLN A 39 -15.97 11.85 -1.64
C GLN A 39 -16.61 12.47 -2.89
N LEU A 40 -15.92 13.40 -3.57
CA LEU A 40 -16.36 13.97 -4.83
C LEU A 40 -16.35 12.96 -5.98
N ASN A 41 -15.37 12.05 -6.01
CA ASN A 41 -15.20 11.09 -7.10
C ASN A 41 -15.84 9.72 -6.82
N PHE A 42 -15.92 9.34 -5.55
CA PHE A 42 -16.40 8.07 -5.04
C PHE A 42 -17.27 8.29 -3.79
N PRO A 43 -18.48 8.83 -3.94
CA PRO A 43 -19.34 9.24 -2.80
C PRO A 43 -19.74 8.08 -1.87
N ASN A 44 -19.71 6.84 -2.37
CA ASN A 44 -20.04 5.65 -1.58
C ASN A 44 -18.88 5.10 -0.75
N THR A 45 -17.72 5.79 -0.73
CA THR A 45 -16.59 5.38 0.08
C THR A 45 -16.88 5.59 1.57
N GLU A 46 -16.72 4.53 2.36
CA GLU A 46 -16.84 4.60 3.82
C GLU A 46 -15.57 5.17 4.43
N GLN A 47 -15.62 6.42 4.92
CA GLN A 47 -14.47 7.07 5.57
C GLN A 47 -14.44 6.71 7.07
N CYS A 48 -13.40 6.02 7.51
CA CYS A 48 -13.25 5.49 8.88
C CYS A 48 -12.17 6.21 9.72
N GLY A 49 -11.48 7.19 9.14
CA GLY A 49 -10.56 8.08 9.86
C GLY A 49 -9.21 7.44 10.20
N ASN A 50 -8.85 7.40 11.48
CA ASN A 50 -7.49 7.08 11.93
C ASN A 50 -7.27 5.58 12.12
N VAL A 51 -6.22 5.03 11.51
CA VAL A 51 -5.83 3.61 11.62
C VAL A 51 -5.50 3.18 13.06
N PHE A 52 -5.03 4.09 13.91
CA PHE A 52 -4.67 3.77 15.29
C PHE A 52 -5.88 3.40 16.16
N THR A 53 -7.06 3.93 15.84
CA THR A 53 -8.31 3.67 16.57
C THR A 53 -9.17 2.59 15.93
N ALA A 54 -8.70 2.01 14.82
CA ALA A 54 -9.45 1.03 14.05
C ALA A 54 -9.55 -0.32 14.78
N ASP A 55 -10.72 -0.95 14.70
CA ASP A 55 -10.89 -2.39 14.95
C ASP A 55 -11.00 -3.09 13.59
N PHE A 56 -9.92 -3.75 13.15
CA PHE A 56 -9.90 -4.43 11.86
C PHE A 56 -10.54 -5.81 11.93
N THR A 57 -10.87 -6.33 13.10
CA THR A 57 -11.51 -7.65 13.24
C THR A 57 -12.92 -7.68 12.65
N GLN A 58 -13.59 -6.52 12.55
CA GLN A 58 -14.90 -6.38 11.92
C GLN A 58 -14.87 -6.62 10.40
N TYR A 59 -13.68 -6.59 9.77
CA TYR A 59 -13.48 -6.78 8.34
C TYR A 59 -12.91 -8.14 7.98
N ARG A 60 -13.10 -9.15 8.83
CA ARG A 60 -12.53 -10.49 8.60
C ARG A 60 -12.94 -11.07 7.25
N ASN A 61 -11.96 -11.72 6.61
CA ASN A 61 -12.07 -12.38 5.32
C ASN A 61 -12.46 -11.46 4.16
N ILE A 62 -12.14 -10.19 4.26
CA ILE A 62 -12.27 -9.25 3.15
C ILE A 62 -11.37 -9.68 1.98
N ASP A 63 -11.78 -9.42 0.73
CA ASP A 63 -11.01 -9.86 -0.43
C ASP A 63 -9.67 -9.14 -0.52
N TRP A 64 -9.66 -7.81 -0.40
CA TRP A 64 -8.46 -7.00 -0.56
C TRP A 64 -8.23 -6.04 0.60
N LEU A 65 -6.96 -6.01 1.05
CA LEU A 65 -6.40 -4.95 1.86
C LEU A 65 -5.31 -4.27 1.04
N ILE A 66 -5.47 -2.98 0.76
CA ILE A 66 -4.46 -2.20 0.05
C ILE A 66 -3.98 -1.04 0.92
N GLY A 67 -2.79 -0.53 0.64
CA GLY A 67 -2.30 0.68 1.29
C GLY A 67 -0.80 0.87 1.18
N GLY A 68 -0.35 2.03 1.64
CA GLY A 68 1.06 2.37 1.73
C GLY A 68 1.23 3.43 2.80
N SER A 69 1.90 3.09 3.91
CA SER A 69 2.12 4.08 4.96
C SER A 69 2.90 5.28 4.45
N PRO A 70 2.67 6.49 4.97
CA PRO A 70 3.37 7.69 4.54
C PRO A 70 4.88 7.50 4.46
N CYS A 71 5.44 7.69 3.27
CA CYS A 71 6.87 7.49 3.01
C CYS A 71 7.74 8.66 3.49
N THR A 72 7.15 9.72 4.04
CA THR A 72 7.86 10.94 4.46
C THR A 72 8.96 10.65 5.47
N HIS A 73 8.77 9.69 6.36
CA HIS A 73 9.76 9.30 7.37
C HIS A 73 10.96 8.52 6.80
N TRP A 74 10.78 7.81 5.69
CA TRP A 74 11.79 6.89 5.12
C TRP A 74 12.43 7.38 3.83
N SER A 75 11.86 8.41 3.21
CA SER A 75 12.35 8.94 1.95
C SER A 75 13.68 9.69 2.09
N ILE A 76 14.56 9.56 1.10
CA ILE A 76 15.77 10.39 0.97
C ILE A 76 15.46 11.88 0.79
N ALA A 77 14.23 12.24 0.41
CA ALA A 77 13.79 13.63 0.35
C ALA A 77 13.73 14.28 1.75
N GLN A 78 13.64 13.50 2.82
CA GLN A 78 13.66 13.95 4.20
C GLN A 78 15.10 14.12 4.70
N LYS A 79 15.65 15.33 4.58
CA LYS A 79 17.08 15.58 4.84
C LYS A 79 17.46 15.45 6.30
N ASN A 80 16.61 15.91 7.25
CA ASN A 80 17.02 16.08 8.65
C ASN A 80 16.44 15.07 9.64
N ASN A 81 15.31 14.42 9.34
CA ASN A 81 14.59 13.52 10.26
C ASN A 81 14.28 12.17 9.63
N ARG A 82 15.15 11.72 8.72
CA ARG A 82 14.95 10.43 8.06
C ARG A 82 15.18 9.28 9.02
N GLU A 83 14.17 8.46 9.19
CA GLU A 83 14.30 7.19 9.91
C GLU A 83 14.98 6.15 9.02
N THR A 84 16.00 5.48 9.58
CA THR A 84 16.81 4.49 8.84
C THR A 84 16.84 3.12 9.53
N GLN A 85 16.34 3.05 10.78
CA GLN A 85 16.28 1.82 11.56
C GLN A 85 14.84 1.30 11.68
N PRO A 86 14.65 -0.03 11.62
CA PRO A 86 13.36 -0.64 11.89
C PRO A 86 13.00 -0.58 13.39
N ASN A 87 11.75 -0.89 13.71
CA ASN A 87 11.21 -1.01 15.06
C ASN A 87 11.21 0.29 15.88
N SER A 88 11.35 1.43 15.23
CA SER A 88 11.32 2.73 15.90
C SER A 88 10.84 3.83 14.96
N GLY A 89 10.27 4.88 15.55
CA GLY A 89 9.78 6.06 14.84
C GLY A 89 8.38 5.91 14.25
N MET A 90 7.82 7.06 13.83
CA MET A 90 6.46 7.16 13.33
C MET A 90 6.23 6.35 12.04
N GLY A 91 7.23 6.29 11.17
CA GLY A 91 7.14 5.49 9.95
C GLY A 91 6.94 4.01 10.25
N TRP A 92 7.64 3.49 11.26
CA TRP A 92 7.48 2.11 11.70
C TRP A 92 6.15 1.88 12.43
N GLU A 93 5.70 2.81 13.26
CA GLU A 93 4.41 2.73 13.93
C GLU A 93 3.25 2.66 12.92
N LEU A 94 3.29 3.48 11.87
CA LEU A 94 2.30 3.46 10.80
C LEU A 94 2.33 2.15 10.00
N PHE A 95 3.53 1.64 9.68
CA PHE A 95 3.68 0.32 9.06
C PHE A 95 3.11 -0.79 9.95
N SER A 96 3.35 -0.72 11.25
CA SER A 96 2.83 -1.69 12.22
C SER A 96 1.30 -1.74 12.24
N GLN A 97 0.60 -0.60 11.98
CA GLN A 97 -0.86 -0.61 11.83
C GLN A 97 -1.30 -1.37 10.58
N TYR A 98 -0.54 -1.29 9.49
CA TYR A 98 -0.84 -2.08 8.30
C TYR A 98 -0.67 -3.58 8.58
N VAL A 99 0.42 -3.99 9.24
CA VAL A 99 0.65 -5.38 9.65
C VAL A 99 -0.45 -5.87 10.60
N ARG A 100 -0.90 -5.02 11.53
CA ARG A 100 -2.04 -5.31 12.41
C ARG A 100 -3.32 -5.56 11.61
N ALA A 101 -3.60 -4.74 10.61
CA ALA A 101 -4.75 -4.93 9.74
C ALA A 101 -4.69 -6.25 8.95
N VAL A 102 -3.52 -6.64 8.44
CA VAL A 102 -3.33 -7.96 7.80
C VAL A 102 -3.68 -9.10 8.75
N LYS A 103 -3.21 -9.02 10.02
CA LYS A 103 -3.43 -10.06 11.04
C LYS A 103 -4.89 -10.13 11.50
N GLU A 104 -5.55 -8.99 11.68
CA GLU A 104 -6.91 -8.91 12.23
C GLU A 104 -7.98 -9.16 11.15
N ALA A 105 -7.88 -8.47 10.00
CA ALA A 105 -8.86 -8.60 8.92
C ALA A 105 -8.69 -9.89 8.10
N LYS A 106 -7.49 -10.49 8.09
CA LYS A 106 -7.16 -11.70 7.35
C LYS A 106 -7.63 -11.65 5.89
N PRO A 107 -7.22 -10.62 5.12
CA PRO A 107 -7.66 -10.44 3.74
C PRO A 107 -7.25 -11.64 2.87
N LYS A 108 -8.00 -11.90 1.80
CA LYS A 108 -7.62 -12.90 0.80
C LYS A 108 -6.35 -12.49 0.06
N TYR A 109 -6.24 -11.20 -0.25
CA TYR A 109 -5.06 -10.58 -0.83
C TYR A 109 -4.71 -9.30 -0.09
N PHE A 110 -3.42 -9.01 0.04
CA PHE A 110 -2.99 -7.68 0.45
C PHE A 110 -1.97 -7.10 -0.54
N LEU A 111 -1.94 -5.77 -0.63
CA LEU A 111 -0.94 -5.00 -1.36
C LEU A 111 -0.44 -3.87 -0.47
N TYR A 112 0.83 -3.90 -0.12
CA TYR A 112 1.53 -2.81 0.56
C TYR A 112 2.51 -2.15 -0.40
N GLU A 113 2.48 -0.81 -0.47
CA GLU A 113 3.37 -0.01 -1.31
C GLU A 113 4.23 0.90 -0.46
N ASN A 114 5.50 1.10 -0.85
CA ASN A 114 6.30 2.17 -0.28
C ASN A 114 7.42 2.62 -1.24
N ASN A 115 8.16 3.68 -0.87
CA ASN A 115 9.23 4.19 -1.72
C ASN A 115 10.44 3.26 -1.75
N GLN A 116 11.12 3.23 -2.89
CA GLN A 116 12.34 2.42 -3.10
C GLN A 116 13.55 2.99 -2.33
N SER A 117 13.53 4.26 -1.97
CA SER A 117 14.67 4.93 -1.32
C SER A 117 14.78 4.71 0.19
N MET A 118 13.89 3.92 0.80
CA MET A 118 14.03 3.55 2.22
C MET A 118 15.37 2.86 2.51
N SER A 119 15.80 2.83 3.76
CA SER A 119 17.03 2.14 4.13
C SER A 119 16.93 0.63 3.90
N LYS A 120 18.06 -0.02 3.63
CA LYS A 120 18.12 -1.48 3.47
C LYS A 120 17.63 -2.22 4.72
N ALA A 121 17.92 -1.66 5.91
CA ALA A 121 17.49 -2.24 7.18
C ALA A 121 15.95 -2.24 7.33
N ILE A 122 15.29 -1.12 7.02
CA ILE A 122 13.82 -1.04 7.04
C ILE A 122 13.22 -1.98 6.00
N ARG A 123 13.77 -2.01 4.77
CA ARG A 123 13.28 -2.92 3.73
C ARG A 123 13.36 -4.39 4.17
N ALA A 124 14.52 -4.80 4.70
CA ALA A 124 14.71 -6.18 5.18
C ALA A 124 13.72 -6.54 6.30
N ALA A 125 13.44 -5.62 7.21
CA ALA A 125 12.48 -5.84 8.29
C ALA A 125 11.02 -5.92 7.78
N ILE A 126 10.67 -5.18 6.72
CA ILE A 126 9.37 -5.31 6.06
C ILE A 126 9.26 -6.65 5.31
N ASP A 127 10.33 -7.05 4.59
CA ASP A 127 10.41 -8.35 3.92
C ASP A 127 10.22 -9.50 4.92
N GLU A 128 10.86 -9.41 6.09
CA GLU A 128 10.70 -10.37 7.20
C GLU A 128 9.25 -10.37 7.75
N ALA A 129 8.67 -9.19 7.98
CA ALA A 129 7.31 -9.07 8.52
C ALA A 129 6.24 -9.69 7.61
N PHE A 130 6.43 -9.66 6.30
CA PHE A 130 5.54 -10.29 5.32
C PHE A 130 5.95 -11.70 4.90
N GLY A 131 7.19 -12.12 5.23
CA GLY A 131 7.73 -13.43 4.89
C GLY A 131 8.23 -13.58 3.44
N PHE A 132 8.32 -12.49 2.68
CA PHE A 132 8.81 -12.47 1.30
C PHE A 132 9.28 -11.07 0.87
N GLU A 133 10.14 -11.03 -0.15
CA GLU A 133 10.70 -9.78 -0.69
C GLU A 133 9.72 -9.01 -1.56
N ALA A 134 9.85 -7.68 -1.54
CA ALA A 134 9.12 -6.79 -2.44
C ALA A 134 9.48 -7.00 -3.91
N VAL A 135 8.52 -6.69 -4.79
CA VAL A 135 8.78 -6.44 -6.21
C VAL A 135 9.00 -4.94 -6.41
N GLU A 136 10.14 -4.58 -7.01
CA GLU A 136 10.37 -3.20 -7.42
C GLU A 136 9.74 -2.95 -8.78
N ILE A 137 8.89 -1.92 -8.86
CA ILE A 137 8.25 -1.51 -10.12
C ILE A 137 8.57 -0.03 -10.37
N ASN A 138 8.99 0.28 -11.59
CA ASN A 138 9.15 1.65 -12.06
C ASN A 138 7.97 2.02 -12.96
N SER A 139 7.26 3.08 -12.64
CA SER A 139 6.16 3.58 -13.50
C SER A 139 6.60 3.89 -14.93
N ALA A 140 7.90 4.14 -15.16
CA ALA A 140 8.44 4.36 -16.50
C ALA A 140 8.23 3.18 -17.48
N LEU A 141 7.88 2.00 -16.97
CA LEU A 141 7.49 0.84 -17.80
C LEU A 141 6.18 1.09 -18.56
N VAL A 142 5.29 1.93 -18.03
CA VAL A 142 3.93 2.13 -18.55
C VAL A 142 3.54 3.62 -18.69
N SER A 143 4.35 4.54 -18.19
CA SER A 143 4.09 5.99 -18.22
C SER A 143 5.38 6.77 -18.42
N ALA A 144 5.29 8.09 -18.66
CA ALA A 144 6.45 8.98 -18.74
C ALA A 144 7.12 9.28 -17.39
N GLN A 145 6.52 8.88 -16.27
CA GLN A 145 7.02 9.17 -14.94
C GLN A 145 8.06 8.13 -14.48
N ASN A 146 9.27 8.61 -14.16
CA ASN A 146 10.27 7.77 -13.48
C ASN A 146 9.97 7.74 -11.98
N ARG A 147 9.24 6.72 -11.53
CA ARG A 147 8.81 6.56 -10.14
C ARG A 147 9.00 5.11 -9.70
N ARG A 148 10.08 4.84 -8.98
CA ARG A 148 10.36 3.50 -8.44
C ARG A 148 9.67 3.31 -7.11
N ARG A 149 8.98 2.19 -6.98
CA ARG A 149 8.26 1.79 -5.76
C ARG A 149 8.47 0.32 -5.46
N LEU A 150 8.37 -0.01 -4.19
CA LEU A 150 8.39 -1.39 -3.68
C LEU A 150 6.96 -1.82 -3.41
N TYR A 151 6.61 -3.01 -3.86
CA TYR A 151 5.30 -3.60 -3.68
C TYR A 151 5.42 -4.98 -3.04
N TRP A 152 4.75 -5.16 -1.92
CA TRP A 152 4.56 -6.46 -1.28
C TRP A 152 3.13 -6.90 -1.57
N VAL A 153 2.96 -7.95 -2.38
CA VAL A 153 1.64 -8.48 -2.74
C VAL A 153 1.54 -9.90 -2.25
N GLY A 154 0.68 -10.12 -1.28
CA GLY A 154 0.47 -11.42 -0.65
C GLY A 154 -0.90 -11.99 -0.94
N LYS A 155 -0.95 -13.31 -1.11
CA LYS A 155 -2.17 -14.11 -1.17
C LYS A 155 -2.21 -15.02 0.05
N ARG A 156 -3.36 -15.07 0.75
CA ARG A 156 -3.56 -15.95 1.90
C ARG A 156 -3.69 -17.41 1.45
N ASN A 157 -2.94 -18.29 2.10
CA ASN A 157 -2.97 -19.74 1.94
C ASN A 157 -4.06 -20.37 2.82
N GLU A 158 -4.32 -21.65 2.65
CA GLU A 158 -5.30 -22.42 3.45
C GLU A 158 -4.91 -22.51 4.93
N ASP A 159 -3.61 -22.56 5.23
CA ASP A 159 -3.08 -22.56 6.59
C ASP A 159 -3.11 -21.17 7.29
N GLY A 160 -3.56 -20.14 6.58
CA GLY A 160 -3.64 -18.77 7.06
C GLY A 160 -2.35 -17.95 6.89
N SER A 161 -1.26 -18.55 6.42
CA SER A 161 -0.04 -17.84 6.03
C SER A 161 -0.24 -17.06 4.73
N TYR A 162 0.73 -16.22 4.38
CA TYR A 162 0.72 -15.49 3.12
C TYR A 162 1.90 -15.90 2.25
N SER A 163 1.65 -16.08 0.96
CA SER A 163 2.68 -16.27 -0.06
C SER A 163 2.69 -15.12 -1.04
N ARG A 164 3.89 -14.82 -1.56
CA ARG A 164 4.07 -13.78 -2.57
C ARG A 164 3.30 -14.10 -3.84
N VAL A 165 2.58 -13.10 -4.38
CA VAL A 165 1.99 -13.19 -5.71
C VAL A 165 3.07 -12.90 -6.76
N ASN A 166 3.19 -13.77 -7.76
CA ASN A 166 4.09 -13.53 -8.89
C ASN A 166 3.50 -12.46 -9.81
N ILE A 167 4.25 -11.38 -9.99
CA ILE A 167 3.87 -10.26 -10.85
C ILE A 167 4.72 -10.32 -12.12
N THR A 168 4.06 -10.44 -13.26
CA THR A 168 4.72 -10.33 -14.57
C THR A 168 4.75 -8.86 -14.97
N LEU A 169 5.95 -8.30 -15.07
CA LEU A 169 6.11 -6.92 -15.52
C LEU A 169 6.06 -6.86 -17.06
N PRO A 170 5.50 -5.77 -17.63
CA PRO A 170 5.53 -5.58 -19.07
C PRO A 170 6.99 -5.50 -19.55
N ALA A 171 7.26 -6.08 -20.71
CA ALA A 171 8.56 -5.92 -21.35
C ALA A 171 8.86 -4.43 -21.55
N ASN A 172 10.12 -4.04 -21.31
CA ASN A 172 10.56 -2.66 -21.50
C ASN A 172 10.18 -2.22 -22.93
N ARG A 173 9.23 -1.33 -23.07
CA ARG A 173 8.95 -0.71 -24.36
C ARG A 173 10.13 0.22 -24.65
N GLY A 174 11.18 -0.34 -25.28
CA GLY A 174 12.25 0.46 -25.86
C GLY A 174 11.62 1.50 -26.80
N GLY A 175 11.54 2.74 -26.35
CA GLY A 175 10.93 3.79 -27.15
C GLY A 175 10.08 4.81 -26.38
N VAL A 176 10.10 4.83 -25.05
CA VAL A 176 9.54 6.00 -24.35
C VAL A 176 10.50 7.17 -24.55
N CYS A 177 10.03 8.11 -25.36
CA CYS A 177 10.58 9.41 -25.70
C CYS A 177 11.72 9.86 -24.78
N LYS A 178 12.95 9.87 -25.31
CA LYS A 178 14.00 10.75 -24.81
C LYS A 178 13.59 12.17 -25.25
N MET A 179 12.93 12.91 -24.37
CA MET A 179 12.96 14.37 -24.43
C MET A 179 14.18 14.86 -23.66
#